data_cfd9278b2a08e6d3efe7bbdf1671c2d5
#
_entry.id   cfd9278b2a08e6d3efe7bbdf1671c2d5
#
_cell.length_a   1.000
_cell.length_b   1.000
_cell.length_c   1.000
_cell.angle_alpha   90.00
_cell.angle_beta   90.00
_cell.angle_gamma   90.00
#
_symmetry.space_group_name_H-M   'P 1'
#
loop_
_entity.id
_entity.type
_entity.pdbx_description
1 polymer ?
#
loop_
_entity_poly.entity_id
_entity_poly.type
_entity_poly.pdbx_seq_one_letter_code
_entity_poly.pdbx_strand_id
1 'polypeptide(L)'
;MSARLFCGFLLLAVFLSGLNGSRPAVNQELSTIFNELWSLDVNRMTPVIDYTISIQGRASFVSQGIHTVQDQASQPLFSNVNESKLRNITTFSSFMTLLDNYERSTGVTEQVTTEELTEMDLFLDAVLETKVMKHSISSSPLGTLRFATMKKPERKWRRILDSSGFEHVFVGETKSGTEIIGFHNWVQFYLQEKNQHLDYKGYKAREHDLPDQDDHVLNLQFSWHGVVKPVGSAFIGTSPEFEMAVFLMNTERSTTVVVNIDQCQMELVVIRHGRSLGTAYPKLLSSNSRHVRQHAH
;
A
#
# COMPACT_ATOMS: atom_id res chain seq x y z
N MET A 1 11.27 10.65 -33.71
CA MET A 1 10.07 9.82 -33.98
C MET A 1 10.29 8.43 -33.41
N SER A 2 9.32 7.86 -32.77
CA SER A 2 9.24 6.47 -32.29
C SER A 2 9.90 6.15 -30.94
N ALA A 3 9.18 6.38 -29.85
CA ALA A 3 9.35 5.71 -28.56
C ALA A 3 8.06 5.78 -27.69
N ARG A 4 6.88 5.68 -28.32
CA ARG A 4 5.59 5.83 -27.61
C ARG A 4 4.66 4.60 -27.63
N LEU A 5 5.20 3.39 -27.83
CA LEU A 5 4.31 2.22 -28.05
C LEU A 5 4.63 0.98 -27.19
N PHE A 6 5.05 1.10 -25.95
CA PHE A 6 5.33 -0.12 -25.13
C PHE A 6 4.71 -0.16 -23.74
N CYS A 7 3.89 0.80 -23.35
CA CYS A 7 3.30 0.81 -21.99
C CYS A 7 1.90 0.15 -21.86
N GLY A 8 1.31 -0.28 -22.98
CA GLY A 8 -0.08 -0.78 -23.00
C GLY A 8 -0.29 -2.29 -22.82
N PHE A 9 0.75 -3.12 -22.91
CA PHE A 9 0.58 -4.58 -23.03
C PHE A 9 0.91 -5.42 -21.80
N LEU A 10 1.47 -4.86 -20.73
CA LEU A 10 1.91 -5.65 -19.58
C LEU A 10 0.85 -5.85 -18.49
N LEU A 11 -0.24 -5.10 -18.50
CA LEU A 11 -1.31 -5.23 -17.49
C LEU A 11 -2.31 -6.36 -17.78
N LEU A 12 -2.33 -6.90 -18.98
CA LEU A 12 -3.29 -7.96 -19.34
C LEU A 12 -2.82 -9.39 -19.05
N ALA A 13 -1.51 -9.60 -18.82
CA ALA A 13 -0.95 -10.95 -18.64
C ALA A 13 -1.12 -11.53 -17.23
N VAL A 14 -1.48 -10.72 -16.23
CA VAL A 14 -1.58 -11.18 -14.83
C VAL A 14 -2.94 -11.81 -14.50
N PHE A 15 -3.96 -11.66 -15.36
CA PHE A 15 -5.31 -12.17 -15.08
C PHE A 15 -5.64 -13.55 -15.69
N LEU A 16 -4.78 -14.15 -16.50
CA LEU A 16 -5.08 -15.39 -17.22
C LEU A 16 -4.41 -16.66 -16.68
N SER A 17 -3.69 -16.61 -15.56
CA SER A 17 -3.12 -17.83 -14.92
C SER A 17 -4.07 -18.50 -13.92
N GLY A 18 -5.34 -18.53 -14.21
CA GLY A 18 -6.39 -19.06 -13.34
C GLY A 18 -6.97 -20.42 -13.74
N LEU A 19 -6.19 -21.31 -14.37
CA LEU A 19 -6.62 -22.69 -14.59
C LEU A 19 -5.43 -23.65 -14.33
N ASN A 20 -5.51 -24.39 -13.22
CA ASN A 20 -4.63 -25.52 -12.85
C ASN A 20 -3.14 -25.21 -12.56
N GLY A 21 -2.81 -24.11 -11.88
CA GLY A 21 -1.50 -23.95 -11.28
C GLY A 21 -1.56 -24.22 -9.77
N SER A 22 -0.68 -25.07 -9.25
CA SER A 22 -0.43 -25.15 -7.82
C SER A 22 -0.20 -23.74 -7.27
N ARG A 23 -0.81 -23.40 -6.10
CA ARG A 23 -0.56 -22.10 -5.46
C ARG A 23 0.96 -21.91 -5.34
N PRO A 24 1.49 -20.71 -5.64
CA PRO A 24 2.92 -20.47 -5.46
C PRO A 24 3.34 -20.84 -4.05
N ALA A 25 4.47 -21.50 -3.90
CA ALA A 25 4.99 -21.90 -2.60
C ALA A 25 5.27 -20.64 -1.74
N VAL A 26 5.00 -20.75 -0.45
CA VAL A 26 5.32 -19.69 0.51
C VAL A 26 6.83 -19.52 0.61
N ASN A 27 7.33 -18.31 0.47
CA ASN A 27 8.72 -17.97 0.72
C ASN A 27 8.94 -17.88 2.24
N GLN A 28 9.51 -18.95 2.81
CA GLN A 28 9.71 -19.06 4.25
C GLN A 28 10.77 -18.08 4.78
N GLU A 29 11.82 -17.83 4.01
CA GLU A 29 12.90 -16.91 4.39
C GLU A 29 12.37 -15.49 4.54
N LEU A 30 11.67 -14.97 3.52
CA LEU A 30 11.05 -13.67 3.58
C LEU A 30 9.95 -13.61 4.65
N SER A 31 9.16 -14.69 4.81
CA SER A 31 8.14 -14.74 5.86
C SER A 31 8.76 -14.61 7.25
N THR A 32 9.90 -15.25 7.51
CA THR A 32 10.61 -15.13 8.78
C THR A 32 11.06 -13.69 9.02
N ILE A 33 11.73 -13.08 8.06
CA ILE A 33 12.21 -11.70 8.18
C ILE A 33 11.03 -10.71 8.36
N PHE A 34 9.95 -10.88 7.61
CA PHE A 34 8.79 -9.99 7.73
C PHE A 34 8.07 -10.15 9.07
N ASN A 35 8.04 -11.35 9.67
CA ASN A 35 7.51 -11.53 11.02
C ASN A 35 8.44 -10.93 12.11
N GLU A 36 9.75 -10.91 11.88
CA GLU A 36 10.67 -10.17 12.74
C GLU A 36 10.39 -8.66 12.66
N LEU A 37 10.24 -8.10 11.44
CA LEU A 37 9.84 -6.70 11.25
C LEU A 37 8.48 -6.41 11.89
N TRP A 38 7.50 -7.32 11.73
CA TRP A 38 6.19 -7.22 12.37
C TRP A 38 6.27 -7.11 13.89
N SER A 39 7.13 -7.91 14.50
CA SER A 39 7.36 -7.90 15.95
C SER A 39 8.06 -6.63 16.43
N LEU A 40 8.86 -5.99 15.57
CA LEU A 40 9.58 -4.74 15.84
C LEU A 40 8.74 -3.49 15.58
N ASP A 41 7.59 -3.63 14.90
CA ASP A 41 6.68 -2.52 14.55
C ASP A 41 5.88 -2.07 15.77
N VAL A 42 6.55 -1.38 16.69
CA VAL A 42 5.95 -0.84 17.92
C VAL A 42 5.01 0.33 17.66
N ASN A 43 5.13 0.96 16.50
CA ASN A 43 4.28 2.07 16.07
C ASN A 43 2.97 1.61 15.42
N ARG A 44 2.83 0.32 15.14
CA ARG A 44 1.60 -0.25 14.58
C ARG A 44 0.38 0.10 15.43
N MET A 45 -0.70 0.44 14.76
CA MET A 45 -1.99 0.67 15.38
C MET A 45 -2.69 -0.66 15.66
N THR A 46 -3.32 -0.77 16.81
CA THR A 46 -3.98 -1.99 17.27
C THR A 46 -5.46 -1.98 16.88
N PRO A 47 -5.96 -3.02 16.19
CA PRO A 47 -7.39 -3.14 15.87
C PRO A 47 -8.26 -3.02 17.13
N VAL A 48 -9.44 -2.44 17.00
CA VAL A 48 -10.45 -2.21 18.05
C VAL A 48 -10.00 -1.20 19.13
N ILE A 49 -8.71 -1.08 19.39
CA ILE A 49 -8.16 -0.13 20.39
C ILE A 49 -7.84 1.21 19.73
N ASP A 50 -7.04 1.18 18.66
CA ASP A 50 -6.56 2.38 17.99
C ASP A 50 -7.36 2.73 16.73
N TYR A 51 -7.99 1.74 16.12
CA TYR A 51 -8.90 1.94 15.00
C TYR A 51 -9.98 0.87 14.97
N THR A 52 -11.10 1.19 14.35
CA THR A 52 -12.20 0.25 14.10
C THR A 52 -12.63 0.37 12.65
N ILE A 53 -12.72 -0.75 11.94
CA ILE A 53 -13.19 -0.80 10.56
C ILE A 53 -14.56 -1.48 10.47
N SER A 54 -15.36 -1.02 9.51
CA SER A 54 -16.67 -1.60 9.15
C SER A 54 -16.56 -2.25 7.79
N ILE A 55 -16.42 -3.56 7.76
CA ILE A 55 -16.18 -4.33 6.53
C ILE A 55 -17.38 -4.29 5.58
N GLN A 56 -18.59 -4.34 6.09
CA GLN A 56 -19.87 -4.26 5.37
C GLN A 56 -20.04 -5.29 4.24
N GLY A 57 -20.49 -4.87 3.05
CA GLY A 57 -20.86 -5.77 1.98
C GLY A 57 -19.70 -6.14 1.03
N ARG A 58 -19.85 -7.30 0.37
CA ARG A 58 -18.91 -7.75 -0.66
C ARG A 58 -19.15 -6.98 -1.96
N ALA A 59 -18.15 -6.25 -2.43
CA ALA A 59 -18.22 -5.49 -3.67
C ALA A 59 -18.35 -6.40 -4.90
N SER A 60 -19.19 -6.02 -5.85
CA SER A 60 -19.39 -6.73 -7.10
C SER A 60 -18.16 -6.63 -8.01
N PHE A 61 -18.03 -7.58 -8.94
CA PHE A 61 -17.02 -7.49 -9.98
C PHE A 61 -17.37 -6.36 -10.95
N VAL A 62 -16.39 -5.52 -11.23
CA VAL A 62 -16.48 -4.47 -12.25
C VAL A 62 -15.19 -4.41 -13.05
N SER A 63 -15.31 -4.10 -14.33
CA SER A 63 -14.15 -3.87 -15.19
C SER A 63 -13.54 -2.51 -14.94
N GLN A 64 -12.26 -2.36 -15.24
CA GLN A 64 -11.56 -1.10 -15.19
C GLN A 64 -12.21 -0.09 -16.16
N GLY A 65 -12.25 1.20 -15.79
CA GLY A 65 -12.87 2.26 -16.58
C GLY A 65 -14.37 2.43 -16.38
N ILE A 66 -15.00 1.67 -15.47
CA ILE A 66 -16.40 1.88 -15.09
C ILE A 66 -16.47 2.97 -14.02
N HIS A 67 -17.33 3.96 -14.23
CA HIS A 67 -17.47 5.11 -13.33
C HIS A 67 -18.57 4.93 -12.27
N THR A 68 -19.44 3.95 -12.43
CA THR A 68 -20.54 3.68 -11.48
C THR A 68 -20.52 2.22 -11.07
N VAL A 69 -20.58 1.97 -9.77
CA VAL A 69 -20.66 0.64 -9.18
C VAL A 69 -21.81 0.59 -8.20
N GLN A 70 -22.35 -0.61 -8.00
CA GLN A 70 -23.31 -0.82 -6.93
C GLN A 70 -22.57 -0.69 -5.59
N ASP A 71 -23.02 0.24 -4.77
CA ASP A 71 -22.49 0.45 -3.43
C ASP A 71 -22.95 -0.68 -2.51
N GLN A 72 -21.99 -1.34 -1.86
CA GLN A 72 -22.21 -2.40 -0.89
C GLN A 72 -21.81 -1.95 0.52
N ALA A 73 -21.47 -0.66 0.70
CA ALA A 73 -21.04 -0.08 1.95
C ALA A 73 -21.71 1.28 2.15
N SER A 74 -22.71 1.33 3.03
CA SER A 74 -23.44 2.56 3.34
C SER A 74 -22.72 3.47 4.34
N GLN A 75 -21.62 3.01 4.92
CA GLN A 75 -20.82 3.70 5.92
C GLN A 75 -19.34 3.70 5.52
N PRO A 76 -18.54 4.63 6.04
CA PRO A 76 -17.09 4.61 5.87
C PRO A 76 -16.49 3.28 6.32
N LEU A 77 -15.35 2.90 5.70
CA LEU A 77 -14.58 1.76 6.16
C LEU A 77 -14.05 2.00 7.58
N PHE A 78 -13.47 3.18 7.84
CA PHE A 78 -12.96 3.53 9.16
C PHE A 78 -14.04 4.21 10.00
N SER A 79 -14.64 3.47 10.95
CA SER A 79 -15.63 4.05 11.86
C SER A 79 -14.99 4.82 13.02
N ASN A 80 -13.75 4.49 13.37
CA ASN A 80 -12.96 5.21 14.37
C ASN A 80 -11.45 5.06 14.10
N VAL A 81 -10.68 6.13 14.33
CA VAL A 81 -9.21 6.12 14.33
C VAL A 81 -8.71 7.03 15.43
N ASN A 82 -7.76 6.56 16.23
CA ASN A 82 -7.10 7.33 17.27
C ASN A 82 -6.09 8.31 16.64
N GLU A 83 -6.60 9.43 16.14
CA GLU A 83 -5.78 10.47 15.51
C GLU A 83 -4.75 11.07 16.45
N SER A 84 -5.05 11.13 17.74
CA SER A 84 -4.08 11.62 18.74
C SER A 84 -2.84 10.73 18.75
N LYS A 85 -3.01 9.41 18.71
CA LYS A 85 -1.90 8.46 18.60
C LYS A 85 -1.14 8.63 17.29
N LEU A 86 -1.85 8.75 16.15
CA LEU A 86 -1.21 9.00 14.85
C LEU A 86 -0.34 10.27 14.87
N ARG A 87 -0.85 11.35 15.42
CA ARG A 87 -0.12 12.63 15.51
C ARG A 87 1.05 12.61 16.48
N ASN A 88 1.00 11.78 17.51
CA ASN A 88 2.06 11.67 18.52
C ASN A 88 3.21 10.74 18.09
N ILE A 89 3.00 9.86 17.13
CA ILE A 89 4.03 9.00 16.57
C ILE A 89 4.73 9.75 15.42
N THR A 90 6.02 10.01 15.58
CA THR A 90 6.79 10.87 14.65
C THR A 90 6.73 10.37 13.21
N THR A 91 6.81 9.05 12.98
CA THR A 91 6.77 8.50 11.61
C THR A 91 5.40 8.68 10.96
N PHE A 92 4.30 8.53 11.70
CA PHE A 92 2.97 8.83 11.17
C PHE A 92 2.74 10.32 10.96
N SER A 93 3.13 11.16 11.93
CA SER A 93 2.91 12.61 11.79
C SER A 93 3.70 13.20 10.62
N SER A 94 4.98 12.85 10.48
CA SER A 94 5.78 13.29 9.34
C SER A 94 5.36 12.64 8.01
N PHE A 95 4.82 11.43 8.03
CA PHE A 95 4.23 10.81 6.85
C PHE A 95 3.00 11.58 6.37
N MET A 96 2.12 11.97 7.29
CA MET A 96 0.90 12.69 6.94
C MET A 96 1.18 14.07 6.33
N THR A 97 2.29 14.74 6.70
CA THR A 97 2.68 16.01 6.07
C THR A 97 3.14 15.83 4.62
N LEU A 98 3.59 14.64 4.23
CA LEU A 98 3.98 14.38 2.84
C LEU A 98 2.80 14.15 1.90
N LEU A 99 1.60 13.82 2.41
CA LEU A 99 0.51 13.33 1.58
C LEU A 99 -0.15 14.43 0.74
N ASP A 100 0.06 15.71 1.05
CA ASP A 100 -0.44 16.85 0.31
C ASP A 100 0.61 17.48 -0.63
N ASN A 101 1.83 16.98 -0.64
CA ASN A 101 2.94 17.47 -1.46
C ASN A 101 2.90 17.00 -2.93
N TYR A 102 1.92 16.19 -3.31
CA TYR A 102 1.91 15.49 -4.60
C TYR A 102 0.71 15.86 -5.46
N GLU A 103 0.96 16.05 -6.76
CA GLU A 103 -0.09 16.24 -7.76
C GLU A 103 -0.79 14.89 -8.07
N ARG A 104 -2.09 14.85 -7.88
CA ARG A 104 -2.88 13.62 -8.08
C ARG A 104 -2.86 13.10 -9.51
N SER A 105 -2.71 13.96 -10.50
CA SER A 105 -2.84 13.60 -11.92
C SER A 105 -1.49 13.33 -12.54
N THR A 106 -1.27 12.11 -13.05
CA THR A 106 -0.06 11.81 -13.83
C THR A 106 0.03 12.70 -15.07
N GLY A 107 1.24 13.08 -15.46
CA GLY A 107 1.49 13.96 -16.62
C GLY A 107 1.53 15.44 -16.25
N VAL A 108 1.30 15.80 -15.01
CA VAL A 108 1.43 17.16 -14.49
C VAL A 108 2.78 17.32 -13.84
N THR A 109 3.50 18.38 -14.20
CA THR A 109 4.82 18.64 -13.61
C THR A 109 4.69 19.23 -12.23
N GLU A 110 5.27 18.59 -11.24
CA GLU A 110 5.34 19.08 -9.86
C GLU A 110 6.41 20.15 -9.69
N GLN A 111 6.12 21.14 -8.85
CA GLN A 111 7.07 22.14 -8.39
C GLN A 111 7.45 21.83 -6.95
N VAL A 112 8.58 21.15 -6.78
CA VAL A 112 9.07 20.79 -5.45
C VAL A 112 9.61 22.02 -4.74
N THR A 113 9.03 22.37 -3.59
CA THR A 113 9.44 23.49 -2.74
C THR A 113 10.55 23.09 -1.77
N THR A 114 11.20 24.08 -1.13
CA THR A 114 12.17 23.82 -0.05
C THR A 114 11.49 23.22 1.18
N GLU A 115 10.23 23.57 1.41
CA GLU A 115 9.43 23.09 2.53
C GLU A 115 9.13 21.59 2.37
N GLU A 116 8.65 21.17 1.21
CA GLU A 116 8.43 19.76 0.86
C GLU A 116 9.70 18.91 0.95
N LEU A 117 10.85 19.44 0.53
CA LEU A 117 12.15 18.76 0.70
C LEU A 117 12.51 18.58 2.18
N THR A 118 12.20 19.56 3.01
CA THR A 118 12.42 19.50 4.45
C THR A 118 11.52 18.45 5.12
N GLU A 119 10.25 18.41 4.75
CA GLU A 119 9.29 17.41 5.22
C GLU A 119 9.72 15.99 4.83
N MET A 120 10.18 15.81 3.60
CA MET A 120 10.70 14.53 3.14
C MET A 120 11.94 14.09 3.93
N ASP A 121 12.88 15.00 4.20
CA ASP A 121 14.06 14.70 5.02
C ASP A 121 13.67 14.34 6.46
N LEU A 122 12.73 15.07 7.07
CA LEU A 122 12.21 14.78 8.40
C LEU A 122 11.55 13.40 8.48
N PHE A 123 10.74 13.06 7.49
CA PHE A 123 10.12 11.74 7.42
C PHE A 123 11.16 10.63 7.28
N LEU A 124 12.10 10.76 6.36
CA LEU A 124 13.15 9.77 6.15
C LEU A 124 14.03 9.59 7.38
N ASP A 125 14.37 10.67 8.07
CA ASP A 125 15.14 10.60 9.32
C ASP A 125 14.35 9.88 10.41
N ALA A 126 13.07 10.19 10.58
CA ALA A 126 12.21 9.52 11.56
C ALA A 126 12.10 8.00 11.26
N VAL A 127 11.89 7.63 10.01
CA VAL A 127 11.78 6.23 9.59
C VAL A 127 13.09 5.47 9.82
N LEU A 128 14.23 6.03 9.43
CA LEU A 128 15.54 5.39 9.55
C LEU A 128 15.99 5.18 11.01
N GLU A 129 15.45 5.92 11.96
CA GLU A 129 15.72 5.75 13.39
C GLU A 129 14.92 4.60 14.02
N THR A 130 13.89 4.08 13.35
CA THR A 130 13.08 2.98 13.89
C THR A 130 13.83 1.65 13.95
N LYS A 131 13.40 0.77 14.86
CA LYS A 131 13.93 -0.59 14.97
C LYS A 131 13.62 -1.42 13.71
N VAL A 132 12.44 -1.25 13.14
CA VAL A 132 12.00 -1.89 11.90
C VAL A 132 12.99 -1.62 10.78
N MET A 133 13.29 -0.34 10.55
CA MET A 133 14.17 0.05 9.45
C MET A 133 15.62 -0.36 9.70
N LYS A 134 16.13 -0.21 10.92
CA LYS A 134 17.49 -0.67 11.30
C LYS A 134 17.65 -2.17 11.10
N HIS A 135 16.64 -2.96 11.47
CA HIS A 135 16.65 -4.41 11.24
C HIS A 135 16.59 -4.74 9.75
N SER A 136 15.68 -4.11 9.00
CA SER A 136 15.58 -4.28 7.55
C SER A 136 16.91 -4.02 6.82
N ILE A 137 17.62 -2.96 7.19
CA ILE A 137 18.93 -2.62 6.63
C ILE A 137 19.98 -3.69 6.96
N SER A 138 20.01 -4.19 8.19
CA SER A 138 20.98 -5.20 8.62
C SER A 138 20.73 -6.60 8.04
N SER A 139 19.47 -6.93 7.80
CA SER A 139 19.03 -8.23 7.26
C SER A 139 19.16 -8.35 5.74
N SER A 140 19.45 -7.24 5.04
CA SER A 140 19.60 -7.23 3.58
C SER A 140 20.94 -6.64 3.17
N PRO A 141 21.83 -7.41 2.48
CA PRO A 141 23.09 -6.88 1.94
C PRO A 141 22.93 -5.67 1.04
N LEU A 142 21.76 -5.51 0.42
CA LEU A 142 21.39 -4.42 -0.48
C LEU A 142 20.63 -3.30 0.22
N GLY A 143 20.11 -3.55 1.42
CA GLY A 143 19.35 -2.58 2.21
C GLY A 143 20.16 -1.32 2.45
N THR A 144 21.38 -1.44 2.95
CA THR A 144 22.27 -0.31 3.24
C THR A 144 22.50 0.58 2.02
N LEU A 145 22.68 0.01 0.83
CA LEU A 145 22.92 0.78 -0.39
C LEU A 145 21.66 1.52 -0.88
N ARG A 146 20.49 0.90 -0.72
CA ARG A 146 19.20 1.48 -1.15
C ARG A 146 18.79 2.65 -0.27
N PHE A 147 18.94 2.50 1.06
CA PHE A 147 18.62 3.57 2.00
C PHE A 147 19.62 4.73 1.93
N ALA A 148 20.90 4.46 1.67
CA ALA A 148 21.88 5.51 1.41
C ALA A 148 21.55 6.33 0.14
N THR A 149 20.90 5.73 -0.85
CA THR A 149 20.44 6.46 -2.04
C THR A 149 19.17 7.27 -1.81
N MET A 150 18.35 6.94 -0.81
CA MET A 150 17.20 7.76 -0.40
C MET A 150 17.63 9.06 0.29
N LYS A 151 18.67 9.01 1.15
CA LYS A 151 19.23 10.20 1.84
C LYS A 151 20.06 11.13 0.95
N LYS A 152 20.34 10.76 -0.29
CA LYS A 152 21.04 11.66 -1.23
C LYS A 152 20.04 12.23 -2.22
N PRO A 153 19.54 13.44 -2.01
CA PRO A 153 18.81 14.17 -3.03
C PRO A 153 19.80 14.63 -4.11
N GLU A 154 20.45 13.71 -4.80
CA GLU A 154 21.21 14.06 -5.98
C GLU A 154 20.22 14.52 -7.03
N ARG A 155 20.35 15.80 -7.45
CA ARG A 155 19.91 16.47 -8.70
C ARG A 155 18.99 15.69 -9.69
N LYS A 156 18.82 14.40 -9.54
CA LYS A 156 18.00 13.52 -10.38
C LYS A 156 16.52 13.58 -10.00
N TRP A 157 16.18 13.94 -8.75
CA TRP A 157 14.82 14.22 -8.32
C TRP A 157 14.28 15.56 -8.84
N ARG A 158 15.18 16.47 -9.28
CA ARG A 158 14.84 17.77 -9.88
C ARG A 158 14.43 17.70 -11.34
N ARG A 159 14.46 16.52 -11.97
CA ARG A 159 14.10 16.37 -13.37
C ARG A 159 12.75 15.69 -13.48
N ILE A 160 11.70 16.49 -13.63
CA ILE A 160 10.40 16.09 -14.16
C ILE A 160 9.92 14.80 -13.47
N LEU A 161 9.53 14.90 -12.22
CA LEU A 161 8.85 13.82 -11.54
C LEU A 161 7.37 13.98 -11.82
N ASP A 162 6.94 13.25 -12.79
CA ASP A 162 5.56 13.10 -13.20
C ASP A 162 4.85 12.03 -12.34
N SER A 163 5.61 11.15 -11.70
CA SER A 163 5.16 10.10 -10.80
C SER A 163 6.36 9.42 -10.15
N SER A 164 6.29 9.20 -8.86
CA SER A 164 7.28 8.45 -8.09
C SER A 164 6.68 7.15 -7.54
N GLY A 165 7.52 6.16 -7.22
CA GLY A 165 7.04 4.94 -6.56
C GLY A 165 6.46 5.19 -5.18
N PHE A 166 6.91 6.23 -4.48
CA PHE A 166 6.31 6.65 -3.21
C PHE A 166 4.90 7.18 -3.43
N GLU A 167 4.75 8.15 -4.32
CA GLU A 167 3.48 8.74 -4.68
C GLU A 167 2.48 7.66 -5.15
N HIS A 168 2.90 6.83 -6.11
CA HIS A 168 2.06 5.75 -6.61
C HIS A 168 1.55 4.82 -5.49
N VAL A 169 2.42 4.39 -4.59
CA VAL A 169 2.07 3.43 -3.54
C VAL A 169 1.30 4.10 -2.41
N PHE A 170 1.80 5.21 -1.88
CA PHE A 170 1.33 5.78 -0.62
C PHE A 170 0.31 6.89 -0.79
N VAL A 171 0.39 7.68 -1.85
CA VAL A 171 -0.53 8.80 -2.10
C VAL A 171 -1.68 8.39 -3.00
N GLY A 172 -1.37 7.66 -4.07
CA GLY A 172 -2.30 7.33 -5.15
C GLY A 172 -2.33 8.40 -6.23
N GLU A 173 -2.58 7.96 -7.46
CA GLU A 173 -2.57 8.81 -8.64
C GLU A 173 -3.78 8.52 -9.53
N THR A 174 -4.13 9.46 -10.39
CA THR A 174 -5.10 9.26 -11.47
C THR A 174 -4.43 9.38 -12.82
N LYS A 175 -4.68 8.42 -13.70
CA LYS A 175 -4.26 8.46 -15.08
C LYS A 175 -5.37 9.09 -15.93
N SER A 176 -5.06 10.23 -16.54
CA SER A 176 -6.03 10.97 -17.38
C SER A 176 -7.35 11.30 -16.68
N GLY A 177 -7.38 11.33 -15.35
CA GLY A 177 -8.60 11.57 -14.57
C GLY A 177 -9.68 10.49 -14.65
N THR A 178 -9.39 9.32 -15.26
CA THR A 178 -10.36 8.25 -15.50
C THR A 178 -10.02 6.92 -14.85
N GLU A 179 -8.80 6.77 -14.37
CA GLU A 179 -8.31 5.53 -13.76
C GLU A 179 -7.48 5.85 -12.53
N ILE A 180 -7.77 5.21 -11.39
CA ILE A 180 -6.93 5.28 -10.20
C ILE A 180 -5.82 4.23 -10.34
N ILE A 181 -4.58 4.70 -10.28
CA ILE A 181 -3.39 3.84 -10.24
C ILE A 181 -2.73 3.96 -8.86
N GLY A 182 -2.06 2.89 -8.41
CA GLY A 182 -1.51 2.85 -7.06
C GLY A 182 -2.58 2.94 -5.96
N PHE A 183 -2.34 3.78 -4.94
CA PHE A 183 -3.21 3.98 -3.78
C PHE A 183 -3.31 2.73 -2.89
N HIS A 184 -2.23 2.45 -2.15
CA HIS A 184 -2.10 1.22 -1.37
C HIS A 184 -1.80 1.46 0.13
N ASN A 185 -2.04 2.68 0.63
CA ASN A 185 -1.78 3.03 2.02
C ASN A 185 -3.09 3.32 2.78
N TRP A 186 -3.22 2.77 3.98
CA TRP A 186 -4.43 2.88 4.80
C TRP A 186 -4.60 4.25 5.46
N VAL A 187 -3.50 4.96 5.79
CA VAL A 187 -3.58 6.30 6.38
C VAL A 187 -4.13 7.28 5.35
N GLN A 188 -3.61 7.21 4.11
CA GLN A 188 -4.13 8.00 3.01
C GLN A 188 -5.60 7.66 2.75
N PHE A 189 -5.95 6.38 2.72
CA PHE A 189 -7.35 5.96 2.56
C PHE A 189 -8.24 6.60 3.62
N TYR A 190 -7.87 6.46 4.90
CA TYR A 190 -8.60 7.05 6.01
C TYR A 190 -8.76 8.57 5.88
N LEU A 191 -7.69 9.30 5.58
CA LEU A 191 -7.73 10.76 5.44
C LEU A 191 -8.61 11.20 4.28
N GLN A 192 -8.54 10.52 3.15
CA GLN A 192 -9.38 10.81 1.98
C GLN A 192 -10.85 10.49 2.25
N GLU A 193 -11.13 9.38 2.94
CA GLU A 193 -12.49 9.00 3.35
C GLU A 193 -13.07 10.03 4.36
N LYS A 194 -12.30 10.39 5.38
CA LYS A 194 -12.66 11.41 6.36
C LYS A 194 -12.99 12.76 5.72
N ASN A 195 -12.24 13.14 4.69
CA ASN A 195 -12.43 14.38 3.95
C ASN A 195 -13.51 14.28 2.85
N GLN A 196 -14.23 13.17 2.77
CA GLN A 196 -15.30 12.90 1.79
C GLN A 196 -14.82 12.94 0.32
N HIS A 197 -13.53 12.74 0.09
CA HIS A 197 -12.94 12.59 -1.24
C HIS A 197 -12.93 11.14 -1.71
N LEU A 198 -13.02 10.19 -0.78
CA LEU A 198 -13.04 8.75 -1.02
C LEU A 198 -14.32 8.16 -0.44
N ASP A 199 -14.91 7.24 -1.19
CA ASP A 199 -16.12 6.54 -0.81
C ASP A 199 -15.89 5.02 -0.96
N TYR A 200 -15.91 4.32 0.16
CA TYR A 200 -15.76 2.88 0.25
C TYR A 200 -16.97 2.17 -0.35
N LYS A 201 -16.75 1.16 -1.20
CA LYS A 201 -17.81 0.45 -1.95
C LYS A 201 -17.95 -1.03 -1.55
N GLY A 202 -17.15 -1.48 -0.60
CA GLY A 202 -17.17 -2.85 -0.12
C GLY A 202 -15.84 -3.58 -0.29
N TYR A 203 -15.72 -4.73 0.37
CA TYR A 203 -14.51 -5.55 0.32
C TYR A 203 -14.48 -6.47 -0.91
N LYS A 204 -13.27 -6.88 -1.28
CA LYS A 204 -13.02 -7.94 -2.26
C LYS A 204 -12.46 -9.15 -1.54
N ALA A 205 -13.12 -10.31 -1.69
CA ALA A 205 -12.62 -11.57 -1.15
C ALA A 205 -12.61 -12.64 -2.23
N ARG A 206 -11.70 -13.59 -2.11
CA ARG A 206 -11.80 -14.87 -2.81
C ARG A 206 -12.87 -15.72 -2.13
N GLU A 207 -13.37 -16.72 -2.78
CA GLU A 207 -14.66 -17.43 -2.61
C GLU A 207 -15.18 -17.67 -1.19
N HIS A 208 -14.30 -17.89 -0.19
CA HIS A 208 -14.73 -18.27 1.16
C HIS A 208 -14.04 -17.49 2.29
N ASP A 209 -13.12 -16.56 1.96
CA ASP A 209 -12.44 -15.77 2.97
C ASP A 209 -13.22 -14.48 3.21
N LEU A 210 -13.96 -14.42 4.30
CA LEU A 210 -14.56 -13.17 4.78
C LEU A 210 -13.46 -12.40 5.55
N PRO A 211 -13.19 -11.14 5.20
CA PRO A 211 -12.29 -10.33 6.00
C PRO A 211 -12.89 -10.03 7.36
N ASP A 212 -12.03 -9.90 8.36
CA ASP A 212 -12.40 -9.58 9.72
C ASP A 212 -11.90 -8.19 10.13
N GLN A 213 -12.44 -7.66 11.24
CA GLN A 213 -12.12 -6.32 11.75
C GLN A 213 -10.67 -6.20 12.26
N ASP A 214 -10.02 -7.31 12.54
CA ASP A 214 -8.62 -7.40 12.97
C ASP A 214 -7.66 -7.82 11.85
N ASP A 215 -8.14 -7.98 10.62
CA ASP A 215 -7.29 -8.26 9.49
C ASP A 215 -6.37 -7.08 9.16
N HIS A 216 -5.08 -7.39 8.99
CA HIS A 216 -4.04 -6.41 8.68
C HIS A 216 -3.78 -6.22 7.18
N VAL A 217 -4.53 -6.90 6.33
CA VAL A 217 -4.52 -6.71 4.87
C VAL A 217 -5.95 -6.80 4.36
N LEU A 218 -6.37 -5.83 3.59
CA LEU A 218 -7.69 -5.84 2.95
C LEU A 218 -7.57 -5.61 1.45
N ASN A 219 -8.44 -6.31 0.72
CA ASN A 219 -8.72 -6.00 -0.68
C ASN A 219 -10.05 -5.23 -0.74
N LEU A 220 -10.05 -4.06 -1.36
CA LEU A 220 -11.12 -3.06 -1.27
C LEU A 220 -11.56 -2.60 -2.66
N GLN A 221 -12.84 -2.22 -2.76
CA GLN A 221 -13.35 -1.41 -3.86
C GLN A 221 -13.75 -0.04 -3.32
N PHE A 222 -13.42 1.01 -4.02
CA PHE A 222 -13.74 2.38 -3.61
C PHE A 222 -13.81 3.32 -4.80
N SER A 223 -14.42 4.48 -4.63
CA SER A 223 -14.25 5.60 -5.54
C SER A 223 -13.45 6.71 -4.86
N TRP A 224 -12.62 7.40 -5.63
CA TRP A 224 -11.80 8.52 -5.18
C TRP A 224 -11.95 9.66 -6.17
N HIS A 225 -12.44 10.82 -5.69
CA HIS A 225 -12.83 11.95 -6.53
C HIS A 225 -13.73 11.55 -7.70
N GLY A 226 -14.68 10.65 -7.47
CA GLY A 226 -15.63 10.17 -8.47
C GLY A 226 -15.10 9.11 -9.45
N VAL A 227 -13.84 8.74 -9.37
CA VAL A 227 -13.24 7.66 -10.17
C VAL A 227 -13.27 6.36 -9.38
N VAL A 228 -13.67 5.24 -9.99
CA VAL A 228 -13.76 3.95 -9.32
C VAL A 228 -12.44 3.18 -9.41
N LYS A 229 -11.94 2.69 -8.26
CA LYS A 229 -10.91 1.66 -8.16
C LYS A 229 -11.58 0.30 -8.01
N PRO A 230 -11.62 -0.55 -9.06
CA PRO A 230 -12.30 -1.85 -9.01
C PRO A 230 -11.73 -2.79 -7.96
N VAL A 231 -10.41 -2.77 -7.79
CA VAL A 231 -9.68 -3.53 -6.76
C VAL A 231 -8.48 -2.71 -6.32
N GLY A 232 -8.46 -2.30 -5.08
CA GLY A 232 -7.29 -1.82 -4.35
C GLY A 232 -6.95 -2.82 -3.25
N SER A 233 -5.75 -2.74 -2.71
CA SER A 233 -5.34 -3.50 -1.52
C SER A 233 -4.34 -2.70 -0.73
N ALA A 234 -4.41 -2.84 0.59
CA ALA A 234 -3.52 -2.13 1.50
C ALA A 234 -3.27 -2.97 2.77
N PHE A 235 -2.15 -2.72 3.42
CA PHE A 235 -2.02 -3.03 4.83
C PHE A 235 -2.96 -2.15 5.64
N ILE A 236 -3.42 -2.62 6.81
CA ILE A 236 -4.28 -1.86 7.70
C ILE A 236 -3.65 -1.80 9.10
N GLY A 237 -3.50 -0.60 9.63
CA GLY A 237 -2.93 -0.37 10.96
C GLY A 237 -1.41 -0.43 11.04
N THR A 238 -0.70 -0.85 10.00
CA THR A 238 0.78 -0.90 9.96
C THR A 238 1.39 0.50 9.97
N SER A 239 2.62 0.60 10.52
CA SER A 239 3.36 1.86 10.46
C SER A 239 3.94 2.11 9.05
N PRO A 240 4.20 3.40 8.69
CA PRO A 240 4.85 3.73 7.42
C PRO A 240 6.22 3.06 7.25
N GLU A 241 7.01 2.98 8.33
CA GLU A 241 8.30 2.32 8.31
C GLU A 241 8.21 0.82 8.05
N PHE A 242 7.15 0.15 8.54
CA PHE A 242 6.94 -1.26 8.26
C PHE A 242 6.64 -1.49 6.79
N GLU A 243 5.70 -0.74 6.22
CA GLU A 243 5.36 -0.86 4.80
C GLU A 243 6.57 -0.56 3.91
N MET A 244 7.32 0.49 4.21
CA MET A 244 8.55 0.82 3.49
C MET A 244 9.58 -0.31 3.59
N ALA A 245 9.80 -0.87 4.77
CA ALA A 245 10.75 -1.96 4.96
C ALA A 245 10.35 -3.19 4.12
N VAL A 246 9.10 -3.64 4.20
CA VAL A 246 8.59 -4.79 3.45
C VAL A 246 8.71 -4.58 1.94
N PHE A 247 8.37 -3.39 1.43
CA PHE A 247 8.43 -3.10 -0.01
C PHE A 247 9.86 -2.93 -0.53
N LEU A 248 10.78 -2.43 0.28
CA LEU A 248 12.16 -2.19 -0.11
C LEU A 248 13.05 -3.42 0.02
N MET A 249 12.80 -4.30 0.98
CA MET A 249 13.56 -5.55 1.14
C MET A 249 13.34 -6.53 0.00
N ASN A 250 12.20 -6.46 -0.66
CA ASN A 250 11.89 -7.35 -1.74
C ASN A 250 12.80 -7.04 -2.95
N THR A 251 13.60 -7.98 -3.32
CA THR A 251 14.65 -8.10 -4.34
C THR A 251 14.89 -6.93 -5.33
N GLU A 252 16.03 -6.97 -6.04
CA GLU A 252 16.41 -6.00 -7.10
C GLU A 252 15.52 -6.04 -8.35
N ARG A 253 14.67 -7.05 -8.48
CA ARG A 253 13.82 -7.27 -9.66
C ARG A 253 12.36 -7.20 -9.27
N SER A 254 11.53 -6.93 -10.27
CA SER A 254 10.08 -7.08 -10.11
C SER A 254 9.75 -8.52 -9.73
N THR A 255 8.92 -8.69 -8.71
CA THR A 255 8.59 -10.00 -8.16
C THR A 255 7.19 -10.03 -7.58
N THR A 256 6.62 -11.22 -7.57
CA THR A 256 5.43 -11.55 -6.80
C THR A 256 5.77 -12.77 -5.97
N VAL A 257 5.70 -12.62 -4.65
CA VAL A 257 6.02 -13.70 -3.71
C VAL A 257 4.86 -13.93 -2.77
N VAL A 258 4.64 -15.18 -2.38
CA VAL A 258 3.69 -15.53 -1.32
C VAL A 258 4.45 -15.57 -0.01
N VAL A 259 3.97 -14.84 0.97
CA VAL A 259 4.53 -14.77 2.32
C VAL A 259 3.43 -14.89 3.37
N ASN A 260 3.83 -15.31 4.56
CA ASN A 260 3.00 -15.26 5.75
C ASN A 260 3.52 -14.15 6.67
N ILE A 261 2.67 -13.20 6.99
CA ILE A 261 2.97 -12.16 7.98
C ILE A 261 1.85 -12.19 9.02
N ASP A 262 2.22 -12.39 10.29
CA ASP A 262 1.28 -12.61 11.37
C ASP A 262 0.27 -13.72 11.01
N GLN A 263 -1.02 -13.43 11.00
CA GLN A 263 -2.07 -14.40 10.68
C GLN A 263 -2.49 -14.40 9.21
N CYS A 264 -1.89 -13.53 8.39
CA CYS A 264 -2.27 -13.35 6.99
C CYS A 264 -1.29 -14.06 6.05
N GLN A 265 -1.82 -14.83 5.11
CA GLN A 265 -1.09 -15.23 3.91
C GLN A 265 -1.42 -14.26 2.79
N MET A 266 -0.40 -13.73 2.15
CA MET A 266 -0.56 -12.72 1.10
C MET A 266 0.42 -12.91 -0.06
N GLU A 267 0.01 -12.47 -1.22
CA GLU A 267 0.94 -12.15 -2.31
C GLU A 267 1.48 -10.73 -2.07
N LEU A 268 2.77 -10.61 -1.96
CA LEU A 268 3.43 -9.32 -2.00
C LEU A 268 3.91 -9.06 -3.42
N VAL A 269 3.33 -8.06 -4.06
CA VAL A 269 3.67 -7.63 -5.42
C VAL A 269 4.59 -6.43 -5.32
N VAL A 270 5.76 -6.51 -5.97
CA VAL A 270 6.71 -5.39 -6.08
C VAL A 270 7.16 -5.30 -7.51
N ILE A 271 6.88 -4.18 -8.17
CA ILE A 271 7.30 -3.90 -9.55
C ILE A 271 8.31 -2.77 -9.52
N ARG A 272 9.42 -2.96 -10.23
CA ARG A 272 10.52 -2.00 -10.29
C ARG A 272 10.77 -1.53 -11.70
N HIS A 273 11.15 -0.28 -11.80
CA HIS A 273 11.69 0.35 -13.01
C HIS A 273 13.18 0.65 -12.78
N GLY A 274 14.04 -0.29 -13.19
CA GLY A 274 15.48 -0.23 -12.88
C GLY A 274 15.71 -0.33 -11.37
N ARG A 275 16.30 0.71 -10.78
CA ARG A 275 16.57 0.79 -9.34
C ARG A 275 15.41 1.38 -8.51
N SER A 276 14.45 2.00 -9.18
CA SER A 276 13.31 2.67 -8.53
C SER A 276 12.16 1.71 -8.29
N LEU A 277 11.41 1.92 -7.21
CA LEU A 277 10.12 1.30 -6.99
C LEU A 277 9.12 1.89 -8.00
N GLY A 278 8.41 1.05 -8.72
CA GLY A 278 7.31 1.47 -9.57
C GLY A 278 5.98 1.32 -8.85
N THR A 279 5.71 0.14 -8.28
CA THR A 279 4.56 -0.10 -7.40
C THR A 279 4.86 -1.22 -6.42
N ALA A 280 4.21 -1.20 -5.27
CA ALA A 280 4.22 -2.30 -4.31
C ALA A 280 2.89 -2.35 -3.54
N TYR A 281 2.39 -3.56 -3.31
CA TYR A 281 1.16 -3.75 -2.53
C TYR A 281 1.04 -5.19 -2.03
N PRO A 282 0.39 -5.42 -0.87
CA PRO A 282 -0.04 -6.72 -0.43
C PRO A 282 -1.35 -7.10 -1.13
N LYS A 283 -1.57 -8.38 -1.32
CA LYS A 283 -2.85 -8.93 -1.79
C LYS A 283 -3.23 -10.09 -0.91
N LEU A 284 -4.26 -9.92 -0.12
CA LEU A 284 -4.72 -10.95 0.80
C LEU A 284 -5.10 -12.22 0.03
N LEU A 285 -4.55 -13.35 0.44
CA LEU A 285 -4.89 -14.68 -0.07
C LEU A 285 -5.77 -15.44 0.91
N SER A 286 -5.41 -15.41 2.20
CA SER A 286 -6.20 -15.98 3.29
C SER A 286 -5.82 -15.34 4.63
N SER A 287 -6.78 -15.29 5.55
CA SER A 287 -6.58 -14.88 6.93
C SER A 287 -6.91 -16.05 7.86
N ASN A 288 -6.11 -16.21 8.90
CA ASN A 288 -6.33 -17.18 9.97
C ASN A 288 -6.91 -16.51 11.22
N SER A 289 -7.64 -15.40 11.06
CA SER A 289 -8.22 -14.69 12.19
C SER A 289 -9.03 -15.64 13.08
N ARG A 290 -9.02 -15.41 14.37
CA ARG A 290 -9.66 -16.33 15.37
C ARG A 290 -11.16 -16.46 15.13
N HIS A 291 -11.81 -15.45 14.56
CA HIS A 291 -13.23 -15.44 14.29
C HIS A 291 -13.65 -16.39 13.17
N VAL A 292 -12.81 -16.59 12.14
CA VAL A 292 -13.08 -17.57 11.08
C VAL A 292 -13.09 -18.99 11.63
N ARG A 293 -12.31 -19.28 12.68
CA ARG A 293 -12.27 -20.61 13.31
C ARG A 293 -13.50 -20.93 14.18
N GLN A 294 -14.21 -19.91 14.69
CA GLN A 294 -15.38 -20.12 15.55
C GLN A 294 -16.67 -20.38 14.76
N HIS A 295 -16.72 -20.02 13.48
CA HIS A 295 -17.88 -20.23 12.60
C HIS A 295 -17.72 -21.41 11.63
N ALA A 296 -16.59 -22.13 11.70
CA ALA A 296 -16.32 -23.31 10.87
C ALA A 296 -16.63 -24.64 11.60
N HIS A 297 -17.37 -24.60 12.72
CA HIS A 297 -17.84 -25.77 13.44
C HIS A 297 -19.36 -25.80 13.55
#